data_f9ba85c6e9434eeb8b863852b20979f2
#
_entry.id   f9ba85c6e9434eeb8b863852b20979f2
#
_cell.length_a   1.000
_cell.length_b   1.000
_cell.length_c   1.000
_cell.angle_alpha   90.00
_cell.angle_beta   90.00
_cell.angle_gamma   90.00
#
_symmetry.space_group_name_H-M   'P 1'
#
loop_
_entity.id
_entity.type
_entity.pdbx_description
1 polymer ?
#
loop_
_entity_poly.entity_id
_entity_poly.type
_entity_poly.pdbx_seq_one_letter_code
_entity_poly.pdbx_strand_id
1 'polypeptide(L)'
;MAWEIRIEKKAQKELDKIPVQYQQRIAVALPIIAADPFIGKKLDGRLTGLYSYQIWPYRIIYKIYKKILLIVVIRIGHRQRVYK
;
A
#
# COMPACT_ATOMS: atom_id res chain seq x y z
N MET A 1 15.31 -11.67 -1.82
CA MET A 1 14.06 -12.41 -2.04
C MET A 1 12.87 -11.50 -1.82
N ALA A 2 11.97 -11.43 -2.79
CA ALA A 2 10.82 -10.55 -2.67
C ALA A 2 9.74 -11.19 -1.80
N TRP A 3 9.03 -10.36 -1.06
CA TRP A 3 7.88 -10.78 -0.28
C TRP A 3 6.69 -11.01 -1.21
N GLU A 4 5.77 -11.88 -0.80
CA GLU A 4 4.48 -11.97 -1.49
C GLU A 4 3.67 -10.72 -1.17
N ILE A 5 3.00 -10.15 -2.17
CA ILE A 5 2.14 -8.99 -1.95
C ILE A 5 0.73 -9.31 -2.45
N ARG A 6 -0.25 -9.03 -1.63
CA ARG A 6 -1.67 -9.21 -1.94
C ARG A 6 -2.40 -7.91 -1.74
N ILE A 7 -3.43 -7.68 -2.55
CA ILE A 7 -4.25 -6.50 -2.45
C ILE A 7 -5.64 -6.93 -2.01
N GLU A 8 -6.12 -6.41 -0.88
CA GLU A 8 -7.47 -6.71 -0.42
C GLU A 8 -8.48 -6.20 -1.44
N LYS A 9 -9.63 -6.86 -1.49
CA LYS A 9 -10.69 -6.55 -2.43
C LYS A 9 -11.09 -5.07 -2.39
N LYS A 10 -11.19 -4.51 -1.19
CA LYS A 10 -11.51 -3.09 -1.02
C LYS A 10 -10.46 -2.19 -1.64
N ALA A 11 -9.18 -2.51 -1.42
CA ALA A 11 -8.09 -1.73 -1.98
C ALA A 11 -8.04 -1.85 -3.50
N GLN A 12 -8.32 -3.04 -4.04
CA GLN A 12 -8.37 -3.23 -5.48
C GLN A 12 -9.47 -2.38 -6.11
N LYS A 13 -10.63 -2.31 -5.46
CA LYS A 13 -11.73 -1.46 -5.94
C LYS A 13 -11.35 0.02 -5.90
N GLU A 14 -10.62 0.42 -4.86
CA GLU A 14 -10.12 1.79 -4.77
C GLU A 14 -9.16 2.10 -5.92
N LEU A 15 -8.24 1.18 -6.19
CA LEU A 15 -7.29 1.33 -7.29
C LEU A 15 -7.99 1.46 -8.63
N ASP A 16 -9.03 0.65 -8.85
CA ASP A 16 -9.75 0.64 -10.13
C ASP A 16 -10.44 1.97 -10.42
N LYS A 17 -10.69 2.79 -9.41
CA LYS A 17 -11.33 4.09 -9.57
C LYS A 17 -10.35 5.23 -9.78
N ILE A 18 -9.07 4.97 -9.66
CA ILE A 18 -8.03 5.98 -9.83
C ILE A 18 -7.74 6.18 -11.32
N PRO A 19 -7.46 7.42 -11.77
CA PRO A 19 -7.10 7.65 -13.17
C PRO A 19 -5.95 6.75 -13.63
N VAL A 20 -6.01 6.29 -14.86
CA VAL A 20 -5.10 5.27 -15.41
C VAL A 20 -3.62 5.63 -15.22
N GLN A 21 -3.24 6.89 -15.44
CA GLN A 21 -1.84 7.27 -15.28
C GLN A 21 -1.33 7.04 -13.86
N TYR A 22 -2.19 7.20 -12.85
CA TYR A 22 -1.81 6.95 -11.47
C TYR A 22 -1.87 5.46 -11.14
N GLN A 23 -2.80 4.71 -11.75
CA GLN A 23 -2.82 3.25 -11.60
C GLN A 23 -1.48 2.65 -12.02
N GLN A 24 -0.92 3.13 -13.12
CA GLN A 24 0.36 2.64 -13.62
C GLN A 24 1.49 2.94 -12.65
N ARG A 25 1.49 4.12 -12.06
CA ARG A 25 2.50 4.51 -11.07
C ARG A 25 2.39 3.67 -9.81
N ILE A 26 1.17 3.38 -9.37
CA ILE A 26 0.93 2.51 -8.22
C ILE A 26 1.41 1.09 -8.51
N ALA A 27 1.10 0.60 -9.72
CA ALA A 27 1.53 -0.74 -10.12
C ALA A 27 3.06 -0.89 -10.10
N VAL A 28 3.78 0.15 -10.49
CA VAL A 28 5.26 0.16 -10.42
C VAL A 28 5.75 0.15 -8.98
N ALA A 29 5.00 0.76 -8.06
CA ALA A 29 5.39 0.82 -6.65
C ALA A 29 5.23 -0.52 -5.94
N LEU A 30 4.30 -1.37 -6.37
CA LEU A 30 4.06 -2.65 -5.68
C LEU A 30 5.30 -3.55 -5.65
N PRO A 31 6.05 -3.75 -6.74
CA PRO A 31 7.30 -4.50 -6.67
C PRO A 31 8.35 -3.85 -5.77
N ILE A 32 8.37 -2.53 -5.71
CA ILE A 32 9.31 -1.81 -4.84
C ILE A 32 9.00 -2.13 -3.38
N ILE A 33 7.73 -2.11 -3.00
CA ILE A 33 7.30 -2.48 -1.65
C ILE A 33 7.61 -3.96 -1.38
N ALA A 34 7.37 -4.83 -2.37
CA ALA A 34 7.63 -6.26 -2.22
C ALA A 34 9.12 -6.58 -2.04
N ALA A 35 9.99 -5.75 -2.61
CA ALA A 35 11.44 -5.91 -2.44
C ALA A 35 11.89 -5.48 -1.04
N ASP A 36 11.27 -4.43 -0.48
CA ASP A 36 11.60 -3.94 0.85
C ASP A 36 10.36 -3.30 1.48
N PRO A 37 9.55 -4.09 2.21
CA PRO A 37 8.31 -3.56 2.77
C PRO A 37 8.52 -2.50 3.86
N PHE A 38 9.72 -2.37 4.39
CA PHE A 38 10.03 -1.37 5.41
C PHE A 38 10.37 0.00 4.82
N ILE A 39 10.31 0.12 3.49
CA ILE A 39 10.56 1.40 2.80
C ILE A 39 9.47 2.43 3.09
N GLY A 40 8.25 1.98 3.41
CA GLY A 40 7.15 2.87 3.73
C GLY A 40 7.28 3.50 5.10
N LYS A 41 6.50 4.56 5.33
CA LYS A 41 6.46 5.23 6.62
C LYS A 41 5.61 4.42 7.60
N LYS A 42 6.17 4.14 8.76
CA LYS A 42 5.46 3.46 9.83
C LYS A 42 4.42 4.42 10.44
N LEU A 43 3.21 3.93 10.62
CA LEU A 43 2.10 4.74 11.13
C LEU A 43 1.90 4.52 12.63
N ASP A 44 1.31 5.53 13.28
CA ASP A 44 1.12 5.54 14.72
C ASP A 44 -0.36 5.65 15.10
N GLY A 45 -0.65 5.65 16.40
CA GLY A 45 -2.01 5.82 16.92
C GLY A 45 -2.90 4.66 16.52
N ARG A 46 -4.08 4.98 16.01
CA ARG A 46 -5.05 3.97 15.59
C ARG A 46 -4.56 3.11 14.42
N LEU A 47 -3.53 3.59 13.73
CA LEU A 47 -2.98 2.90 12.56
C LEU A 47 -1.67 2.19 12.88
N THR A 48 -1.36 2.03 14.18
CA THR A 48 -0.15 1.31 14.61
C THR A 48 -0.11 -0.08 13.99
N GLY A 49 1.06 -0.44 13.46
CA GLY A 49 1.24 -1.72 12.78
C GLY A 49 1.08 -1.64 11.27
N LEU A 50 0.65 -0.50 10.76
CA LEU A 50 0.51 -0.29 9.32
C LEU A 50 1.62 0.59 8.79
N TYR A 51 1.85 0.50 7.48
CA TYR A 51 2.83 1.30 6.77
C TYR A 51 2.15 2.05 5.64
N SER A 52 2.72 3.19 5.26
CA SER A 52 2.22 4.01 4.16
C SER A 52 3.34 4.28 3.15
N TYR A 53 3.08 3.97 1.89
CA TYR A 53 4.00 4.32 0.81
C TYR A 53 3.34 5.40 -0.05
N GLN A 54 4.01 6.53 -0.20
CA GLN A 54 3.44 7.69 -0.87
C GLN A 54 3.75 7.68 -2.36
N ILE A 55 2.69 7.82 -3.16
CA ILE A 55 2.77 8.07 -4.60
C ILE A 55 1.85 9.25 -4.84
N TRP A 56 2.40 10.44 -4.67
CA TRP A 56 1.62 11.68 -4.70
C TRP A 56 0.64 11.73 -5.87
N PRO A 57 -0.63 12.07 -5.66
CA PRO A 57 -1.26 12.47 -4.38
C PRO A 57 -1.89 11.30 -3.62
N TYR A 58 -1.53 10.06 -3.95
CA TYR A 58 -2.10 8.86 -3.38
C TYR A 58 -1.15 8.21 -2.37
N ARG A 59 -1.73 7.33 -1.54
CA ARG A 59 -0.96 6.52 -0.60
C ARG A 59 -1.44 5.09 -0.67
N ILE A 60 -0.49 4.18 -0.48
CA ILE A 60 -0.75 2.75 -0.35
C ILE A 60 -0.55 2.42 1.11
N ILE A 61 -1.61 1.96 1.78
CA ILE A 61 -1.54 1.53 3.18
C ILE A 61 -1.48 0.02 3.20
N TYR A 62 -0.49 -0.52 3.89
CA TYR A 62 -0.28 -1.97 3.90
C TYR A 62 0.17 -2.46 5.26
N LYS A 63 -0.01 -3.77 5.49
CA LYS A 63 0.41 -4.46 6.69
C LYS A 63 1.46 -5.50 6.32
N ILE A 64 2.44 -5.68 7.20
CA ILE A 64 3.54 -6.63 7.00
C ILE A 64 3.35 -7.81 7.95
N TYR A 65 3.32 -9.02 7.39
CA TYR A 65 3.28 -10.26 8.15
C TYR A 65 4.65 -10.93 8.02
N LYS A 66 5.54 -10.63 8.95
CA LYS A 66 6.94 -11.04 8.87
C LYS A 66 7.12 -12.56 8.85
N LYS A 67 6.33 -13.27 9.64
CA LYS A 67 6.51 -14.72 9.79
C LYS A 67 6.24 -15.48 8.50
N ILE A 68 5.36 -14.96 7.66
CA ILE A 68 4.99 -15.62 6.40
C ILE A 68 5.44 -14.85 5.17
N LEU A 69 6.25 -13.81 5.36
CA LEU A 69 6.80 -12.98 4.29
C LEU A 69 5.70 -12.46 3.35
N LEU A 70 4.62 -11.96 3.96
CA LEU A 70 3.45 -11.49 3.23
C LEU A 70 3.19 -10.02 3.53
N ILE A 71 2.88 -9.27 2.48
CA ILE A 71 2.43 -7.89 2.56
C ILE A 71 0.97 -7.85 2.08
N VAL A 72 0.10 -7.22 2.85
CA VAL A 72 -1.31 -7.07 2.46
C VAL A 72 -1.62 -5.59 2.32
N VAL A 73 -1.95 -5.17 1.10
CA VAL A 73 -2.38 -3.80 0.82
C VAL A 73 -3.85 -3.67 1.22
N ILE A 74 -4.13 -2.82 2.20
CA ILE A 74 -5.47 -2.68 2.77
C ILE A 74 -6.21 -1.44 2.28
N ARG A 75 -5.50 -0.39 1.88
CA ARG A 75 -6.11 0.83 1.34
C ARG A 75 -5.23 1.41 0.24
N ILE A 76 -5.85 1.97 -0.76
CA ILE A 76 -5.19 2.78 -1.78
C ILE A 76 -6.08 3.98 -2.02
N GLY A 77 -5.60 5.18 -1.76
CA GLY A 77 -6.44 6.34 -1.92
C GLY A 77 -5.71 7.65 -1.80
N HIS A 78 -6.47 8.72 -2.02
CA HIS A 78 -5.95 10.08 -1.89
C HIS A 78 -5.49 10.31 -0.45
N ARG A 79 -4.35 10.97 -0.31
CA ARG A 79 -3.72 11.16 1.01
C ARG A 79 -4.64 11.77 2.06
N GLN A 80 -5.62 12.55 1.63
CA GLN A 80 -6.56 13.21 2.55
C GLN A 80 -7.68 12.29 3.02
N ARG A 81 -7.90 11.17 2.34
CA ARG A 81 -9.04 10.27 2.63
C ARG A 81 -8.63 8.93 3.18
N VAL A 82 -7.44 8.49 2.87
CA VAL A 82 -7.02 7.11 3.15
C VAL A 82 -6.89 6.82 4.64
N TYR A 83 -6.71 7.85 5.45
CA TYR A 83 -6.59 7.71 6.91
C TYR A 83 -7.92 7.84 7.66
N LYS A 84 -9.00 8.07 6.95
CA LYS A 84 -10.32 8.21 7.58
C LYS A 84 -11.07 6.91 7.68
#